data_8364fcc85196c2140269644a6bc3e0ea
#
_entry.id   8364fcc85196c2140269644a6bc3e0ea
#
_cell.length_a   1.000
_cell.length_b   1.000
_cell.length_c   1.000
_cell.angle_alpha   90.00
_cell.angle_beta   90.00
_cell.angle_gamma   90.00
#
_symmetry.space_group_name_H-M   'P 1'
#
loop_
_entity.id
_entity.type
_entity.pdbx_description
1 polymer ?
#
loop_
_entity_poly.entity_id
_entity_poly.type
_entity_poly.pdbx_seq_one_letter_code
_entity_poly.pdbx_strand_id
1 'polypeptide(L)'
;MTLCVTLNNGVKMPVIGYGVYLVNQGICAQCVKDAIQVGYRHIDTAQMYFNEKEVGDGIRLSGIPRNQIFVTTKTCTSGYLATKNSIEESLRKFGFPYFDLILIHWPQADNIGTYKALEEAYKQGKCRAIGLSNFGENDFLQIYNSFQTKPTVNQIETHLYFNQKKMHNFLAKYNCIHESWSPFGGSGASMLQDQTLRNVAMKYGKTPAQVLLRFLLHIGVVVIPKTTNKSRMIENISIFNFKLQDSDIKLLSSLDQGRGKFFFS
;
A
#
# COMPACT_ATOMS: atom_id res chain seq x y z
N MET A 1 7.67 3.14 18.60
CA MET A 1 8.36 2.27 17.60
C MET A 1 7.35 1.90 16.53
N THR A 2 7.62 2.12 15.25
CA THR A 2 6.70 1.79 14.16
C THR A 2 6.67 0.28 13.95
N LEU A 3 5.48 -0.35 13.97
CA LEU A 3 5.34 -1.77 13.69
C LEU A 3 5.61 -2.03 12.20
N CYS A 4 6.46 -3.02 11.89
CA CYS A 4 6.87 -3.35 10.52
C CYS A 4 6.71 -4.84 10.24
N VAL A 5 6.45 -5.17 8.98
CA VAL A 5 6.70 -6.50 8.39
C VAL A 5 8.09 -6.53 7.78
N THR A 6 8.67 -7.72 7.65
CA THR A 6 9.93 -7.92 6.93
C THR A 6 9.63 -8.50 5.56
N LEU A 7 10.04 -7.78 4.51
CA LEU A 7 9.92 -8.24 3.13
C LEU A 7 10.87 -9.44 2.88
N ASN A 8 10.63 -10.23 1.84
CA ASN A 8 11.44 -11.41 1.52
C ASN A 8 12.92 -11.11 1.20
N ASN A 9 13.26 -9.84 0.97
CA ASN A 9 14.63 -9.35 0.79
C ASN A 9 15.23 -8.69 2.05
N GLY A 10 14.57 -8.80 3.22
CA GLY A 10 15.03 -8.29 4.50
C GLY A 10 14.68 -6.83 4.81
N VAL A 11 14.13 -6.08 3.87
CA VAL A 11 13.71 -4.68 4.08
C VAL A 11 12.52 -4.62 5.04
N LYS A 12 12.54 -3.67 5.98
CA LYS A 12 11.43 -3.43 6.92
C LYS A 12 10.44 -2.44 6.32
N MET A 13 9.17 -2.83 6.25
CA MET A 13 8.06 -2.04 5.72
C MET A 13 7.03 -1.79 6.83
N PRO A 14 6.65 -0.53 7.14
CA PRO A 14 5.60 -0.25 8.12
C PRO A 14 4.26 -0.87 7.72
N VAL A 15 3.55 -1.47 8.68
CA VAL A 15 2.27 -2.17 8.42
C VAL A 15 1.09 -1.23 8.13
N ILE A 16 1.26 0.06 8.37
CA ILE A 16 0.30 1.10 8.00
C ILE A 16 1.01 2.21 7.25
N GLY A 17 0.52 2.53 6.05
CA GLY A 17 0.97 3.63 5.22
C GLY A 17 -0.09 4.71 5.05
N TYR A 18 0.30 5.83 4.46
CA TYR A 18 -0.55 6.93 4.07
C TYR A 18 -0.62 7.00 2.54
N GLY A 19 -1.78 6.70 1.98
CA GLY A 19 -2.03 6.78 0.54
C GLY A 19 -2.33 8.21 0.09
N VAL A 20 -1.80 8.61 -1.10
CA VAL A 20 -2.03 9.95 -1.66
C VAL A 20 -2.82 9.93 -2.99
N TYR A 21 -3.46 8.82 -3.33
CA TYR A 21 -4.36 8.78 -4.49
C TYR A 21 -5.48 9.83 -4.37
N LEU A 22 -5.73 10.60 -5.42
CA LEU A 22 -6.69 11.72 -5.45
C LEU A 22 -6.46 12.79 -4.37
N VAL A 23 -5.23 12.94 -3.88
CA VAL A 23 -4.84 14.14 -3.13
C VAL A 23 -4.35 15.18 -4.14
N ASN A 24 -5.03 16.34 -4.16
CA ASN A 24 -4.71 17.43 -5.07
C ASN A 24 -3.26 17.91 -4.84
N GLN A 25 -2.52 18.18 -5.93
CA GLN A 25 -1.12 18.63 -5.87
C GLN A 25 -0.93 19.83 -4.96
N GLY A 26 -1.84 20.83 -5.01
CA GLY A 26 -1.76 22.06 -4.20
C GLY A 26 -1.75 21.84 -2.68
N ILE A 27 -2.23 20.68 -2.21
CA ILE A 27 -2.25 20.36 -0.76
C ILE A 27 -1.44 19.08 -0.42
N CYS A 28 -0.96 18.35 -1.42
CA CYS A 28 -0.36 17.03 -1.20
C CYS A 28 0.90 17.12 -0.32
N ALA A 29 1.78 18.08 -0.55
CA ALA A 29 2.98 18.26 0.27
C ALA A 29 2.64 18.53 1.74
N GLN A 30 1.62 19.36 2.02
CA GLN A 30 1.16 19.60 3.38
C GLN A 30 0.51 18.36 4.00
N CYS A 31 -0.30 17.60 3.24
CA CYS A 31 -0.90 16.36 3.73
C CYS A 31 0.17 15.31 4.08
N VAL A 32 1.21 15.15 3.26
CA VAL A 32 2.34 14.25 3.52
C VAL A 32 3.11 14.68 4.76
N LYS A 33 3.43 15.98 4.90
CA LYS A 33 4.05 16.54 6.11
C LYS A 33 3.22 16.21 7.35
N ASP A 34 1.91 16.49 7.30
CA ASP A 34 1.00 16.23 8.42
C ASP A 34 0.94 14.74 8.78
N ALA A 35 0.84 13.86 7.79
CA ALA A 35 0.88 12.42 8.01
C ALA A 35 2.17 11.98 8.71
N ILE A 36 3.33 12.48 8.28
CA ILE A 36 4.62 12.16 8.91
C ILE A 36 4.67 12.71 10.35
N GLN A 37 4.17 13.92 10.59
CA GLN A 37 4.12 14.53 11.92
C GLN A 37 3.22 13.78 12.90
N VAL A 38 2.11 13.19 12.45
CA VAL A 38 1.24 12.36 13.31
C VAL A 38 1.75 10.93 13.48
N GLY A 39 2.87 10.56 12.83
CA GLY A 39 3.56 9.30 13.09
C GLY A 39 3.63 8.31 11.93
N TYR A 40 3.04 8.60 10.76
CA TYR A 40 3.24 7.73 9.59
C TYR A 40 4.70 7.70 9.17
N ARG A 41 5.16 6.51 8.77
CA ARG A 41 6.52 6.28 8.26
C ARG A 41 6.50 5.51 6.93
N HIS A 42 5.34 5.37 6.31
CA HIS A 42 5.15 4.80 4.99
C HIS A 42 4.20 5.72 4.20
N ILE A 43 4.64 6.15 3.00
CA ILE A 43 3.87 6.99 2.07
C ILE A 43 3.73 6.21 0.76
N ASP A 44 2.50 6.09 0.25
CA ASP A 44 2.19 5.40 -1.00
C ASP A 44 1.70 6.39 -2.05
N THR A 45 2.46 6.50 -3.15
CA THR A 45 2.13 7.27 -4.35
C THR A 45 2.19 6.40 -5.61
N ALA A 46 2.07 7.01 -6.78
CA ALA A 46 2.25 6.39 -8.09
C ALA A 46 2.50 7.46 -9.16
N GLN A 47 3.12 7.08 -10.28
CA GLN A 47 3.31 7.96 -11.43
C GLN A 47 2.01 8.59 -11.92
N MET A 48 0.93 7.79 -12.02
CA MET A 48 -0.37 8.26 -12.48
C MET A 48 -1.13 9.17 -11.49
N TYR A 49 -0.63 9.33 -10.25
CA TYR A 49 -1.23 10.27 -9.30
C TYR A 49 -0.73 11.70 -9.52
N PHE A 50 0.34 11.87 -10.32
CA PHE A 50 0.95 13.15 -10.69
C PHE A 50 1.37 14.01 -9.49
N ASN A 51 1.68 13.37 -8.34
CA ASN A 51 2.03 14.06 -7.09
C ASN A 51 3.33 13.54 -6.45
N GLU A 52 4.19 12.83 -7.19
CA GLU A 52 5.48 12.33 -6.68
C GLU A 52 6.40 13.48 -6.22
N LYS A 53 6.36 14.63 -6.91
CA LYS A 53 7.10 15.84 -6.52
C LYS A 53 6.64 16.34 -5.15
N GLU A 54 5.34 16.47 -4.98
CA GLU A 54 4.72 16.97 -3.74
C GLU A 54 4.94 16.00 -2.58
N VAL A 55 5.01 14.69 -2.83
CA VAL A 55 5.42 13.70 -1.84
C VAL A 55 6.86 13.96 -1.38
N GLY A 56 7.79 14.19 -2.31
CA GLY A 56 9.15 14.56 -2.00
C GLY A 56 9.25 15.87 -1.20
N ASP A 57 8.50 16.88 -1.61
CA ASP A 57 8.43 18.18 -0.91
C ASP A 57 7.88 18.02 0.51
N GLY A 58 6.80 17.24 0.69
CA GLY A 58 6.22 16.97 2.00
C GLY A 58 7.17 16.25 2.96
N ILE A 59 7.97 15.32 2.46
CA ILE A 59 9.02 14.65 3.24
C ILE A 59 10.07 15.66 3.67
N ARG A 60 10.57 16.53 2.79
CA ARG A 60 11.52 17.60 3.14
C ARG A 60 10.93 18.53 4.19
N LEU A 61 9.69 18.99 4.00
CA LEU A 61 8.99 19.88 4.93
C LEU A 61 8.72 19.24 6.31
N SER A 62 8.69 17.92 6.42
CA SER A 62 8.50 17.22 7.68
C SER A 62 9.70 17.31 8.63
N GLY A 63 10.89 17.57 8.09
CA GLY A 63 12.16 17.55 8.83
C GLY A 63 12.66 16.15 9.24
N ILE A 64 11.89 15.09 8.92
CA ILE A 64 12.30 13.71 9.23
C ILE A 64 13.30 13.22 8.17
N PRO A 65 14.44 12.62 8.56
CA PRO A 65 15.41 12.08 7.62
C PRO A 65 14.79 11.07 6.63
N ARG A 66 15.18 11.17 5.34
CA ARG A 66 14.64 10.34 4.25
C ARG A 66 14.68 8.83 4.55
N ASN A 67 15.75 8.37 5.18
CA ASN A 67 15.96 6.95 5.52
C ASN A 67 15.06 6.44 6.65
N GLN A 68 14.28 7.31 7.30
CA GLN A 68 13.27 6.93 8.28
C GLN A 68 11.85 6.86 7.68
N ILE A 69 11.69 7.19 6.40
CA ILE A 69 10.41 7.15 5.69
C ILE A 69 10.48 6.09 4.59
N PHE A 70 9.55 5.14 4.61
CA PHE A 70 9.35 4.17 3.54
C PHE A 70 8.45 4.80 2.47
N VAL A 71 8.89 4.87 1.22
CA VAL A 71 8.12 5.47 0.12
C VAL A 71 7.91 4.46 -0.97
N THR A 72 6.65 4.20 -1.30
CA THR A 72 6.21 3.39 -2.44
C THR A 72 5.81 4.28 -3.60
N THR A 73 6.29 3.98 -4.81
CA THR A 73 5.71 4.46 -6.07
C THR A 73 5.36 3.30 -7.00
N LYS A 74 4.63 3.59 -8.08
CA LYS A 74 4.17 2.56 -9.02
C LYS A 74 4.36 3.06 -10.45
N THR A 75 4.95 2.20 -11.32
CA THR A 75 5.05 2.48 -12.74
C THR A 75 3.78 2.06 -13.47
N CYS A 76 3.36 2.86 -14.45
CA CYS A 76 2.21 2.58 -15.32
C CYS A 76 2.61 2.40 -16.79
N THR A 77 3.91 2.26 -17.06
CA THR A 77 4.46 2.02 -18.40
C THR A 77 4.59 0.52 -18.68
N SER A 78 4.61 0.14 -19.95
CA SER A 78 4.77 -1.25 -20.41
C SER A 78 6.09 -1.42 -21.16
N GLY A 79 6.82 -2.49 -20.83
CA GLY A 79 8.08 -2.87 -21.45
C GLY A 79 9.32 -2.19 -20.86
N TYR A 80 10.48 -2.74 -21.20
CA TYR A 80 11.75 -2.42 -20.54
C TYR A 80 12.18 -0.95 -20.67
N LEU A 81 12.29 -0.44 -21.90
CA LEU A 81 12.83 0.92 -22.13
C LEU A 81 11.91 2.00 -21.57
N ALA A 82 10.60 1.88 -21.81
CA ALA A 82 9.62 2.83 -21.31
C ALA A 82 9.64 2.88 -19.78
N THR A 83 9.69 1.72 -19.12
CA THR A 83 9.73 1.64 -17.67
C THR A 83 11.03 2.17 -17.10
N LYS A 84 12.17 1.85 -17.70
CA LYS A 84 13.47 2.39 -17.28
C LYS A 84 13.46 3.92 -17.28
N ASN A 85 13.00 4.54 -18.39
CA ASN A 85 12.91 5.99 -18.51
C ASN A 85 11.92 6.60 -17.50
N SER A 86 10.78 5.93 -17.26
CA SER A 86 9.77 6.41 -16.33
C SER A 86 10.27 6.37 -14.86
N ILE A 87 11.11 5.40 -14.49
CA ILE A 87 11.73 5.35 -13.17
C ILE A 87 12.68 6.53 -12.95
N GLU A 88 13.51 6.88 -13.94
CA GLU A 88 14.40 8.05 -13.88
C GLU A 88 13.58 9.34 -13.70
N GLU A 89 12.50 9.47 -14.45
CA GLU A 89 11.62 10.64 -14.35
C GLU A 89 10.94 10.72 -12.98
N SER A 90 10.51 9.59 -12.40
CA SER A 90 9.95 9.53 -11.06
C SER A 90 10.97 9.96 -10.00
N LEU A 91 12.20 9.47 -10.08
CA LEU A 91 13.29 9.87 -9.16
C LEU A 91 13.58 11.37 -9.27
N ARG A 92 13.62 11.91 -10.50
CA ARG A 92 13.82 13.34 -10.75
C ARG A 92 12.71 14.19 -10.13
N LYS A 93 11.43 13.80 -10.31
CA LYS A 93 10.27 14.48 -9.70
C LYS A 93 10.30 14.39 -8.18
N PHE A 94 10.50 13.19 -7.65
CA PHE A 94 10.56 12.92 -6.20
C PHE A 94 11.69 13.68 -5.52
N GLY A 95 12.83 13.88 -6.19
CA GLY A 95 13.96 14.65 -5.71
C GLY A 95 14.74 13.99 -4.56
N PHE A 96 14.72 12.64 -4.49
CA PHE A 96 15.57 11.81 -3.66
C PHE A 96 16.18 10.68 -4.49
N PRO A 97 17.33 10.11 -4.06
CA PRO A 97 18.08 9.16 -4.89
C PRO A 97 17.42 7.78 -5.01
N TYR A 98 16.44 7.45 -4.21
CA TYR A 98 15.79 6.15 -4.23
C TYR A 98 14.34 6.20 -3.73
N PHE A 99 13.54 5.22 -4.17
CA PHE A 99 12.30 4.79 -3.52
C PHE A 99 12.56 3.57 -2.63
N ASP A 100 11.73 3.32 -1.61
CA ASP A 100 11.85 2.09 -0.82
C ASP A 100 11.21 0.91 -1.55
N LEU A 101 10.13 1.15 -2.30
CA LEU A 101 9.43 0.14 -3.08
C LEU A 101 8.94 0.72 -4.42
N ILE A 102 9.19 0.01 -5.51
CA ILE A 102 8.58 0.32 -6.82
C ILE A 102 7.72 -0.88 -7.23
N LEU A 103 6.45 -0.61 -7.55
CA LEU A 103 5.50 -1.61 -8.02
C LEU A 103 5.21 -1.45 -9.52
N ILE A 104 4.89 -2.55 -10.22
CA ILE A 104 4.10 -2.49 -11.44
C ILE A 104 2.66 -2.22 -11.00
N HIS A 105 2.02 -1.14 -11.51
CA HIS A 105 0.72 -0.66 -10.99
C HIS A 105 -0.43 -1.62 -11.27
N TRP A 106 -0.42 -2.26 -12.43
CA TRP A 106 -1.32 -3.36 -12.86
C TRP A 106 -0.67 -4.12 -14.00
N PRO A 107 -1.14 -5.34 -14.31
CA PRO A 107 -0.65 -6.10 -15.44
C PRO A 107 -0.74 -5.30 -16.74
N GLN A 108 0.33 -5.35 -17.52
CA GLN A 108 0.51 -4.66 -18.79
C GLN A 108 0.76 -5.66 -19.92
N ALA A 109 0.84 -5.18 -21.16
CA ALA A 109 1.14 -6.02 -22.32
C ALA A 109 2.53 -6.71 -22.25
N ASP A 110 3.53 -6.04 -21.67
CA ASP A 110 4.88 -6.59 -21.44
C ASP A 110 5.29 -6.47 -19.97
N ASN A 111 4.76 -7.36 -19.15
CA ASN A 111 5.11 -7.46 -17.73
C ASN A 111 6.56 -7.89 -17.52
N ILE A 112 7.08 -8.77 -18.38
CA ILE A 112 8.46 -9.28 -18.31
C ILE A 112 9.46 -8.14 -18.54
N GLY A 113 9.32 -7.38 -19.62
CA GLY A 113 10.18 -6.22 -19.88
C GLY A 113 10.05 -5.16 -18.80
N THR A 114 8.85 -4.90 -18.32
CA THR A 114 8.59 -3.96 -17.22
C THR A 114 9.31 -4.40 -15.94
N TYR A 115 9.15 -5.66 -15.52
CA TYR A 115 9.80 -6.17 -14.30
C TYR A 115 11.32 -6.23 -14.42
N LYS A 116 11.86 -6.50 -15.63
CA LYS A 116 13.30 -6.42 -15.93
C LYS A 116 13.85 -5.03 -15.64
N ALA A 117 13.13 -3.97 -15.99
CA ALA A 117 13.54 -2.60 -15.68
C ALA A 117 13.52 -2.32 -14.17
N LEU A 118 12.51 -2.84 -13.43
CA LEU A 118 12.47 -2.75 -11.97
C LEU A 118 13.66 -3.48 -11.34
N GLU A 119 13.96 -4.70 -11.80
CA GLU A 119 15.10 -5.49 -11.30
C GLU A 119 16.44 -4.78 -11.53
N GLU A 120 16.61 -4.13 -12.69
CA GLU A 120 17.80 -3.31 -12.96
C GLU A 120 17.87 -2.09 -12.02
N ALA A 121 16.78 -1.38 -11.83
CA ALA A 121 16.70 -0.25 -10.89
C ALA A 121 17.03 -0.68 -9.45
N TYR A 122 16.57 -1.85 -9.04
CA TYR A 122 16.90 -2.46 -7.74
C TYR A 122 18.41 -2.73 -7.63
N LYS A 123 19.02 -3.37 -8.64
CA LYS A 123 20.48 -3.65 -8.67
C LYS A 123 21.32 -2.37 -8.68
N GLN A 124 20.79 -1.27 -9.23
CA GLN A 124 21.43 0.06 -9.24
C GLN A 124 21.19 0.86 -7.95
N GLY A 125 20.44 0.32 -6.98
CA GLY A 125 20.13 1.01 -5.73
C GLY A 125 19.10 2.15 -5.85
N LYS A 126 18.40 2.26 -6.98
CA LYS A 126 17.32 3.23 -7.22
C LYS A 126 16.03 2.89 -6.47
N CYS A 127 15.92 1.64 -6.04
CA CYS A 127 14.91 1.22 -5.07
C CYS A 127 15.46 0.11 -4.16
N ARG A 128 14.84 -0.04 -2.98
CA ARG A 128 15.23 -1.03 -1.97
C ARG A 128 14.44 -2.33 -2.08
N ALA A 129 13.29 -2.30 -2.75
CA ALA A 129 12.42 -3.43 -3.00
C ALA A 129 11.61 -3.20 -4.29
N ILE A 130 11.17 -4.30 -4.91
CA ILE A 130 10.31 -4.28 -6.09
C ILE A 130 9.14 -5.23 -5.89
N GLY A 131 8.02 -4.95 -6.54
CA GLY A 131 6.82 -5.76 -6.40
C GLY A 131 5.77 -5.46 -7.47
N LEU A 132 4.57 -5.89 -7.18
CA LEU A 132 3.44 -5.92 -8.10
C LEU A 132 2.23 -5.24 -7.46
N SER A 133 1.29 -4.80 -8.30
CA SER A 133 -0.03 -4.36 -7.86
C SER A 133 -1.09 -4.87 -8.84
N ASN A 134 -2.20 -5.38 -8.31
CA ASN A 134 -3.32 -5.94 -9.08
C ASN A 134 -2.98 -7.19 -9.92
N PHE A 135 -1.93 -7.92 -9.56
CA PHE A 135 -1.56 -9.15 -10.24
C PHE A 135 -2.35 -10.34 -9.69
N GLY A 136 -3.01 -11.09 -10.60
CA GLY A 136 -3.61 -12.38 -10.31
C GLY A 136 -2.56 -13.49 -10.16
N GLU A 137 -2.99 -14.72 -9.79
CA GLU A 137 -2.08 -15.84 -9.53
C GLU A 137 -1.19 -16.17 -10.75
N ASN A 138 -1.79 -16.19 -11.95
CA ASN A 138 -1.04 -16.56 -13.18
C ASN A 138 0.01 -15.52 -13.55
N ASP A 139 -0.35 -14.23 -13.56
CA ASP A 139 0.60 -13.15 -13.89
C ASP A 139 1.69 -13.02 -12.81
N PHE A 140 1.33 -13.23 -11.55
CA PHE A 140 2.30 -13.30 -10.46
C PHE A 140 3.32 -14.42 -10.68
N LEU A 141 2.85 -15.63 -11.00
CA LEU A 141 3.72 -16.78 -11.24
C LEU A 141 4.62 -16.59 -12.46
N GLN A 142 4.13 -15.96 -13.52
CA GLN A 142 4.95 -15.62 -14.67
C GLN A 142 6.16 -14.77 -14.25
N ILE A 143 5.95 -13.72 -13.46
CA ILE A 143 7.04 -12.87 -12.95
C ILE A 143 7.92 -13.66 -11.97
N TYR A 144 7.31 -14.32 -10.98
CA TYR A 144 8.03 -15.04 -9.93
C TYR A 144 9.01 -16.09 -10.51
N ASN A 145 8.59 -16.84 -11.54
CA ASN A 145 9.40 -17.88 -12.16
C ASN A 145 10.47 -17.32 -13.12
N SER A 146 10.27 -16.12 -13.68
CA SER A 146 11.16 -15.53 -14.70
C SER A 146 12.37 -14.80 -14.12
N PHE A 147 12.33 -14.37 -12.84
CA PHE A 147 13.36 -13.50 -12.26
C PHE A 147 13.96 -14.08 -10.96
N GLN A 148 15.22 -13.74 -10.70
CA GLN A 148 15.88 -14.10 -9.43
C GLN A 148 15.39 -13.19 -8.29
N THR A 149 15.29 -11.89 -8.54
CA THR A 149 14.72 -10.93 -7.58
C THR A 149 13.21 -11.10 -7.55
N LYS A 150 12.70 -11.68 -6.46
CA LYS A 150 11.28 -12.01 -6.34
C LYS A 150 10.45 -10.78 -5.95
N PRO A 151 9.17 -10.69 -6.37
CA PRO A 151 8.28 -9.62 -5.91
C PRO A 151 8.11 -9.69 -4.40
N THR A 152 8.30 -8.55 -3.73
CA THR A 152 8.24 -8.46 -2.26
C THR A 152 6.83 -8.17 -1.76
N VAL A 153 6.02 -7.50 -2.57
CA VAL A 153 4.64 -7.05 -2.28
C VAL A 153 3.77 -7.30 -3.50
N ASN A 154 2.51 -7.70 -3.28
CA ASN A 154 1.43 -7.53 -4.25
C ASN A 154 0.35 -6.67 -3.59
N GLN A 155 0.18 -5.43 -4.09
CA GLN A 155 -0.80 -4.47 -3.58
C GLN A 155 -2.11 -4.61 -4.35
N ILE A 156 -3.19 -5.03 -3.68
CA ILE A 156 -4.48 -5.36 -4.32
C ILE A 156 -5.65 -4.74 -3.56
N GLU A 157 -6.81 -4.59 -4.23
CA GLU A 157 -8.03 -4.17 -3.56
C GLU A 157 -8.38 -5.13 -2.43
N THR A 158 -8.44 -4.60 -1.19
CA THR A 158 -8.78 -5.44 -0.03
C THR A 158 -9.48 -4.62 1.03
N HIS A 159 -10.66 -5.07 1.43
CA HIS A 159 -11.47 -4.41 2.44
C HIS A 159 -12.48 -5.39 3.07
N LEU A 160 -13.36 -4.91 3.95
CA LEU A 160 -14.35 -5.71 4.69
C LEU A 160 -15.17 -6.67 3.83
N TYR A 161 -15.61 -6.22 2.66
CA TYR A 161 -16.46 -7.00 1.73
C TYR A 161 -15.67 -7.73 0.64
N PHE A 162 -14.34 -7.55 0.63
CA PHE A 162 -13.44 -8.23 -0.28
C PHE A 162 -12.09 -8.46 0.39
N ASN A 163 -12.01 -9.46 1.29
CA ASN A 163 -10.82 -9.68 2.10
C ASN A 163 -9.74 -10.51 1.41
N GLN A 164 -9.99 -10.97 0.18
CA GLN A 164 -8.99 -11.63 -0.68
C GLN A 164 -8.30 -12.84 -0.05
N LYS A 165 -9.00 -13.59 0.80
CA LYS A 165 -8.43 -14.72 1.56
C LYS A 165 -7.65 -15.72 0.69
N LYS A 166 -8.18 -16.02 -0.53
CA LYS A 166 -7.52 -16.94 -1.46
C LYS A 166 -6.17 -16.37 -1.91
N MET A 167 -6.16 -15.11 -2.36
CA MET A 167 -4.95 -14.43 -2.82
C MET A 167 -3.97 -14.21 -1.65
N HIS A 168 -4.45 -13.87 -0.46
CA HIS A 168 -3.59 -13.74 0.73
C HIS A 168 -2.84 -15.05 1.01
N ASN A 169 -3.55 -16.19 1.04
CA ASN A 169 -2.94 -17.51 1.25
C ASN A 169 -1.99 -17.91 0.11
N PHE A 170 -2.30 -17.51 -1.12
CA PHE A 170 -1.41 -17.71 -2.27
C PHE A 170 -0.11 -16.94 -2.09
N LEU A 171 -0.16 -15.64 -1.83
CA LEU A 171 1.02 -14.78 -1.66
C LEU A 171 1.91 -15.25 -0.49
N ALA A 172 1.31 -15.71 0.60
CA ALA A 172 2.02 -16.23 1.76
C ALA A 172 2.94 -17.42 1.41
N LYS A 173 2.55 -18.28 0.46
CA LYS A 173 3.39 -19.41 -0.01
C LYS A 173 4.69 -18.94 -0.68
N TYR A 174 4.70 -17.73 -1.22
CA TYR A 174 5.83 -17.12 -1.92
C TYR A 174 6.56 -16.06 -1.09
N ASN A 175 6.25 -15.95 0.21
CA ASN A 175 6.77 -14.90 1.09
C ASN A 175 6.59 -13.48 0.51
N CYS A 176 5.49 -13.25 -0.21
CA CYS A 176 5.11 -11.98 -0.79
C CYS A 176 4.07 -11.30 0.11
N ILE A 177 4.31 -10.06 0.49
CA ILE A 177 3.41 -9.33 1.38
C ILE A 177 2.15 -8.90 0.62
N HIS A 178 1.01 -9.16 1.24
CA HIS A 178 -0.28 -8.64 0.79
C HIS A 178 -0.50 -7.24 1.36
N GLU A 179 -0.62 -6.25 0.47
CA GLU A 179 -0.93 -4.87 0.83
C GLU A 179 -2.27 -4.46 0.25
N SER A 180 -3.07 -3.77 1.07
CA SER A 180 -4.44 -3.33 0.72
C SER A 180 -4.44 -1.89 0.22
N TRP A 181 -4.82 -1.66 -1.05
CA TRP A 181 -5.34 -0.37 -1.44
C TRP A 181 -6.86 -0.31 -1.22
N SER A 182 -7.42 0.90 -1.06
CA SER A 182 -8.84 1.15 -0.72
C SER A 182 -9.35 0.36 0.50
N PRO A 183 -8.67 0.37 1.65
CA PRO A 183 -9.09 -0.40 2.82
C PRO A 183 -10.49 -0.04 3.31
N PHE A 184 -11.03 1.12 2.92
CA PHE A 184 -12.40 1.57 3.20
C PHE A 184 -13.37 1.38 2.02
N GLY A 185 -12.99 0.65 0.95
CA GLY A 185 -13.82 0.37 -0.22
C GLY A 185 -14.07 1.56 -1.13
N GLY A 186 -13.13 2.51 -1.22
CA GLY A 186 -13.18 3.66 -2.13
C GLY A 186 -14.00 4.84 -1.62
N SER A 187 -14.46 5.69 -2.55
CA SER A 187 -15.18 6.93 -2.22
C SER A 187 -16.52 6.66 -1.53
N GLY A 188 -16.81 7.43 -0.48
CA GLY A 188 -18.07 7.37 0.25
C GLY A 188 -18.05 6.47 1.49
N ALA A 189 -17.06 5.59 1.64
CA ALA A 189 -16.86 4.76 2.84
C ALA A 189 -18.17 4.16 3.41
N SER A 190 -19.11 3.75 2.55
CA SER A 190 -20.43 3.21 2.95
C SER A 190 -20.31 2.00 3.88
N MET A 191 -19.21 1.21 3.73
CA MET A 191 -18.96 0.09 4.62
C MET A 191 -18.68 0.51 6.08
N LEU A 192 -18.26 1.75 6.34
CA LEU A 192 -18.13 2.26 7.70
C LEU A 192 -19.50 2.46 8.39
N GLN A 193 -20.59 2.40 7.62
CA GLN A 193 -21.96 2.39 8.13
C GLN A 193 -22.53 0.97 8.34
N ASP A 194 -21.77 -0.08 8.00
CA ASP A 194 -22.17 -1.46 8.24
C ASP A 194 -22.49 -1.68 9.73
N GLN A 195 -23.67 -2.23 10.00
CA GLN A 195 -24.16 -2.36 11.40
C GLN A 195 -23.29 -3.33 12.22
N THR A 196 -22.82 -4.43 11.60
CA THR A 196 -21.96 -5.39 12.27
C THR A 196 -20.62 -4.77 12.64
N LEU A 197 -19.99 -4.04 11.69
CA LEU A 197 -18.75 -3.31 11.94
C LEU A 197 -18.92 -2.27 13.06
N ARG A 198 -20.03 -1.53 13.05
CA ARG A 198 -20.35 -0.52 14.08
C ARG A 198 -20.55 -1.16 15.45
N ASN A 199 -21.26 -2.29 15.53
CA ASN A 199 -21.45 -3.01 16.78
C ASN A 199 -20.12 -3.51 17.37
N VAL A 200 -19.25 -4.07 16.52
CA VAL A 200 -17.88 -4.44 16.94
C VAL A 200 -17.10 -3.20 17.40
N ALA A 201 -17.20 -2.08 16.67
CA ALA A 201 -16.49 -0.84 17.04
C ALA A 201 -16.93 -0.33 18.42
N MET A 202 -18.24 -0.33 18.72
CA MET A 202 -18.76 0.05 20.04
C MET A 202 -18.19 -0.82 21.16
N LYS A 203 -18.09 -2.14 20.96
CA LYS A 203 -17.52 -3.09 21.93
C LYS A 203 -16.10 -2.71 22.39
N TYR A 204 -15.30 -2.13 21.48
CA TYR A 204 -13.91 -1.73 21.77
C TYR A 204 -13.75 -0.24 22.09
N GLY A 205 -14.83 0.55 22.10
CA GLY A 205 -14.76 2.02 22.24
C GLY A 205 -13.92 2.65 21.12
N LYS A 206 -14.03 2.11 19.90
CA LYS A 206 -13.28 2.55 18.71
C LYS A 206 -14.21 2.97 17.58
N THR A 207 -13.68 3.67 16.59
CA THR A 207 -14.47 3.98 15.39
C THR A 207 -14.51 2.77 14.44
N PRO A 208 -15.51 2.68 13.55
CA PRO A 208 -15.56 1.67 12.50
C PRO A 208 -14.30 1.66 11.62
N ALA A 209 -13.72 2.84 11.32
CA ALA A 209 -12.48 2.96 10.56
C ALA A 209 -11.29 2.31 11.29
N GLN A 210 -11.14 2.55 12.59
CA GLN A 210 -10.09 1.93 13.40
C GLN A 210 -10.24 0.42 13.47
N VAL A 211 -11.45 -0.08 13.68
CA VAL A 211 -11.72 -1.53 13.74
C VAL A 211 -11.45 -2.19 12.40
N LEU A 212 -11.87 -1.58 11.30
CA LEU A 212 -11.62 -2.12 9.95
C LEU A 212 -10.13 -2.19 9.63
N LEU A 213 -9.36 -1.13 9.87
CA LEU A 213 -7.91 -1.17 9.68
C LEU A 213 -7.25 -2.22 10.59
N ARG A 214 -7.68 -2.31 11.86
CA ARG A 214 -7.15 -3.31 12.78
C ARG A 214 -7.49 -4.74 12.36
N PHE A 215 -8.68 -4.97 11.82
CA PHE A 215 -9.10 -6.24 11.26
C PHE A 215 -8.19 -6.67 10.11
N LEU A 216 -7.93 -5.78 9.14
CA LEU A 216 -7.02 -6.08 8.01
C LEU A 216 -5.61 -6.41 8.50
N LEU A 217 -5.08 -5.67 9.47
CA LEU A 217 -3.80 -6.01 10.09
C LEU A 217 -3.80 -7.37 10.81
N HIS A 218 -4.92 -7.75 11.45
CA HIS A 218 -5.04 -9.05 12.12
C HIS A 218 -5.01 -10.22 11.14
N ILE A 219 -5.57 -10.05 9.94
CA ILE A 219 -5.50 -11.08 8.90
C ILE A 219 -4.20 -11.01 8.08
N GLY A 220 -3.21 -10.23 8.52
CA GLY A 220 -1.87 -10.17 7.93
C GLY A 220 -1.72 -9.23 6.72
N VAL A 221 -2.67 -8.31 6.51
CA VAL A 221 -2.69 -7.38 5.36
C VAL A 221 -2.16 -6.02 5.79
N VAL A 222 -1.16 -5.50 5.10
CA VAL A 222 -0.66 -4.11 5.23
C VAL A 222 -1.70 -3.15 4.65
N VAL A 223 -1.91 -1.98 5.27
CA VAL A 223 -2.98 -1.05 4.87
C VAL A 223 -2.46 0.35 4.57
N ILE A 224 -3.03 1.00 3.53
CA ILE A 224 -2.67 2.35 3.10
C ILE A 224 -3.91 3.26 3.01
N PRO A 225 -4.57 3.57 4.14
CA PRO A 225 -5.72 4.48 4.13
C PRO A 225 -5.34 5.87 3.62
N LYS A 226 -6.29 6.53 2.93
CA LYS A 226 -6.17 7.91 2.42
C LYS A 226 -7.15 8.83 3.12
N THR A 227 -6.68 9.98 3.51
CA THR A 227 -7.51 11.12 3.95
C THR A 227 -6.73 12.42 3.82
N THR A 228 -7.42 13.54 3.60
CA THR A 228 -6.82 14.89 3.66
C THR A 228 -7.10 15.59 4.99
N ASN A 229 -7.84 14.94 5.89
CA ASN A 229 -8.20 15.47 7.19
C ASN A 229 -7.22 14.97 8.27
N LYS A 230 -6.52 15.89 8.93
CA LYS A 230 -5.50 15.57 9.95
C LYS A 230 -6.08 14.78 11.13
N SER A 231 -7.29 15.08 11.58
CA SER A 231 -7.93 14.33 12.67
C SER A 231 -8.17 12.86 12.29
N ARG A 232 -8.55 12.59 11.03
CA ARG A 232 -8.68 11.22 10.51
C ARG A 232 -7.32 10.54 10.29
N MET A 233 -6.24 11.30 10.01
CA MET A 233 -4.88 10.71 9.99
C MET A 233 -4.52 10.17 11.38
N ILE A 234 -4.78 10.96 12.44
CA ILE A 234 -4.56 10.56 13.83
C ILE A 234 -5.44 9.35 14.19
N GLU A 235 -6.72 9.39 13.84
CA GLU A 235 -7.67 8.30 14.04
C GLU A 235 -7.16 6.99 13.40
N ASN A 236 -6.81 7.02 12.12
CA ASN A 236 -6.40 5.85 11.35
C ASN A 236 -5.11 5.21 11.87
N ILE A 237 -4.15 6.00 12.36
CA ILE A 237 -2.89 5.45 12.90
C ILE A 237 -3.04 4.97 14.35
N SER A 238 -4.07 5.42 15.07
CA SER A 238 -4.31 5.08 16.49
C SER A 238 -5.02 3.73 16.66
N ILE A 239 -4.44 2.66 16.08
CA ILE A 239 -5.04 1.33 16.01
C ILE A 239 -4.22 0.24 16.71
N PHE A 240 -3.11 0.59 17.36
CA PHE A 240 -2.21 -0.37 17.99
C PHE A 240 -2.46 -0.57 19.49
N ASN A 241 -3.36 0.20 20.09
CA ASN A 241 -3.69 0.18 21.52
C ASN A 241 -4.87 -0.75 21.88
N PHE A 242 -5.32 -1.58 20.93
CA PHE A 242 -6.35 -2.61 21.17
C PHE A 242 -6.11 -3.82 20.26
N LYS A 243 -6.71 -4.94 20.62
CA LYS A 243 -6.65 -6.19 19.86
C LYS A 243 -8.07 -6.74 19.72
N LEU A 244 -8.47 -7.13 18.49
CA LEU A 244 -9.74 -7.79 18.24
C LEU A 244 -9.69 -9.23 18.76
N GLN A 245 -10.80 -9.72 19.29
CA GLN A 245 -10.98 -11.13 19.67
C GLN A 245 -11.18 -11.98 18.41
N ASP A 246 -10.80 -13.25 18.47
CA ASP A 246 -10.93 -14.18 17.32
C ASP A 246 -12.38 -14.33 16.84
N SER A 247 -13.36 -14.25 17.77
CA SER A 247 -14.80 -14.25 17.43
C SER A 247 -15.19 -13.05 16.57
N ASP A 248 -14.66 -11.86 16.87
CA ASP A 248 -14.95 -10.64 16.12
C ASP A 248 -14.23 -10.65 14.76
N ILE A 249 -13.01 -11.20 14.71
CA ILE A 249 -12.30 -11.40 13.43
C ILE A 249 -13.09 -12.35 12.52
N LYS A 250 -13.60 -13.46 13.05
CA LYS A 250 -14.45 -14.39 12.30
C LYS A 250 -15.73 -13.74 11.83
N LEU A 251 -16.40 -12.95 12.71
CA LEU A 251 -17.61 -12.22 12.39
C LEU A 251 -17.37 -11.19 11.28
N LEU A 252 -16.30 -10.39 11.34
CA LEU A 252 -15.96 -9.43 10.31
C LEU A 252 -15.56 -10.13 9.00
N SER A 253 -14.84 -11.25 9.08
CA SER A 253 -14.49 -12.05 7.89
C SER A 253 -15.70 -12.65 7.18
N SER A 254 -16.80 -12.93 7.89
CA SER A 254 -18.03 -13.46 7.29
C SER A 254 -18.80 -12.44 6.45
N LEU A 255 -18.44 -11.15 6.52
CA LEU A 255 -19.01 -10.09 5.69
C LEU A 255 -18.40 -10.04 4.27
N ASP A 256 -17.43 -10.89 3.98
CA ASP A 256 -16.82 -10.99 2.66
C ASP A 256 -17.85 -11.37 1.59
N GLN A 257 -17.94 -10.56 0.55
CA GLN A 257 -18.84 -10.77 -0.59
C GLN A 257 -18.11 -11.40 -1.79
N GLY A 258 -16.80 -11.65 -1.67
CA GLY A 258 -15.98 -12.27 -2.69
C GLY A 258 -15.79 -11.42 -3.97
N ARG A 259 -16.12 -10.13 -3.93
CA ARG A 259 -16.01 -9.23 -5.09
C ARG A 259 -15.56 -7.84 -4.68
N GLY A 260 -14.63 -7.27 -5.46
CA GLY A 260 -14.20 -5.88 -5.35
C GLY A 260 -15.19 -4.90 -5.98
N LYS A 261 -14.97 -3.63 -5.74
CA LYS A 261 -15.69 -2.53 -6.41
C LYS A 261 -15.08 -2.14 -7.74
N PHE A 262 -13.77 -2.35 -7.86
CA PHE A 262 -13.01 -1.97 -9.04
C PHE A 262 -12.68 -3.26 -9.80
N PHE A 263 -13.38 -3.49 -10.91
CA PHE A 263 -13.09 -4.61 -11.79
C PHE A 263 -11.80 -4.34 -12.57
N PHE A 264 -10.69 -4.85 -12.08
CA PHE A 264 -9.53 -5.15 -12.90
C PHE A 264 -9.51 -6.67 -13.08
N SER A 265 -10.32 -7.16 -14.02
CA SER A 265 -10.28 -8.55 -14.49
C SER A 265 -9.29 -8.67 -15.62
#